data_b75374f9060729251309907b5baedc7d
#
_entry.id   b75374f9060729251309907b5baedc7d
#
_cell.length_a   1.000
_cell.length_b   1.000
_cell.length_c   1.000
_cell.angle_alpha   90.00
_cell.angle_beta   90.00
_cell.angle_gamma   90.00
#
_symmetry.space_group_name_H-M   'P 1'
#
loop_
_entity.id
_entity.type
_entity.pdbx_description
1 polymer ?
#
loop_
_entity_poly.entity_id
_entity_poly.type
_entity_poly.pdbx_seq_one_letter_code
_entity_poly.pdbx_strand_id
1 'polypeptide(L)'
;MKNKRLFGLILALLCPLFMFGQNVSIDGKTNVSNALVRLLTYDEMLTCEQTKVSETQSDKEGRFTLRTEISEITPAQIAINLERIDIILKPNGKYDIEIIIPEKSDGSFFEKEQPTLKINYIADDGFYSQYIATQALVDDFLYENFDKIYRSKNTGLIDTLDNQIVRNIGKIENRYINDFIKYRKASVMMTVNAKKTLTDYFDNQEVLYSQWAYMDVVAELFKSPDNNNDFLSRNPQLAEVVEMMNLRKSYYSNPQNKNYILSSLEKIEKSSKYQKNKLVAKNLAKQIEELSFDSKAPSFSLKDKNGREISLADYQNDMVLLQFVDSYSPLNEHEFATLNDLQKRWNDTIQVVTIATKESFDDYVQMFEKQGFRWQLLNLGDNILLLEDYHVRTFPAYIIVKRKNRIGMAPAPSPDRFLDKQVRRISKYL
;
A
#
# COMPACT_ATOMS: atom_id res chain seq x y z
N MET A 1 25.81 2.04 73.82
CA MET A 1 25.14 0.79 73.39
C MET A 1 23.69 1.05 73.21
N LYS A 2 23.22 1.16 71.92
CA LYS A 2 21.83 1.01 71.54
C LYS A 2 21.82 0.97 69.99
N ASN A 3 21.65 -0.25 69.43
CA ASN A 3 21.48 -0.51 68.04
C ASN A 3 20.12 0.06 67.54
N LYS A 4 20.13 0.95 66.55
CA LYS A 4 18.94 1.30 65.80
C LYS A 4 19.02 0.56 64.45
N ARG A 5 18.20 -0.47 64.29
CA ARG A 5 17.92 -1.12 63.01
C ARG A 5 17.09 -0.19 62.16
N LEU A 6 17.66 0.21 61.01
CA LEU A 6 16.94 0.97 59.97
C LEU A 6 16.18 -0.03 59.11
N PHE A 7 14.85 -0.04 59.19
CA PHE A 7 13.97 -0.78 58.34
C PHE A 7 13.80 0.04 57.06
N GLY A 8 14.46 -0.38 55.98
CA GLY A 8 14.22 0.18 54.62
C GLY A 8 12.91 -0.33 54.05
N LEU A 9 11.93 0.54 53.94
CA LEU A 9 10.67 0.29 53.23
C LEU A 9 10.94 0.37 51.74
N ILE A 10 11.02 -0.77 51.05
CA ILE A 10 11.03 -0.84 49.58
C ILE A 10 9.59 -0.60 49.13
N LEU A 11 9.31 0.63 48.74
CA LEU A 11 8.06 0.98 48.04
C LEU A 11 8.18 0.46 46.61
N ALA A 12 7.67 -0.73 46.36
CA ALA A 12 7.50 -1.23 45.00
C ALA A 12 6.42 -0.37 44.32
N LEU A 13 6.84 0.54 43.43
CA LEU A 13 5.98 1.23 42.50
C LEU A 13 5.40 0.16 41.53
N LEU A 14 4.21 -0.32 41.85
CA LEU A 14 3.34 -0.98 40.91
C LEU A 14 2.91 0.08 39.86
N CYS A 15 3.72 0.27 38.82
CA CYS A 15 3.19 0.82 37.57
C CYS A 15 2.10 -0.14 37.09
N PRO A 16 0.85 0.27 36.96
CA PRO A 16 -0.11 -0.51 36.20
C PRO A 16 0.40 -0.54 34.79
N LEU A 17 0.98 -1.66 34.34
CA LEU A 17 1.06 -2.03 32.97
C LEU A 17 -0.39 -2.06 32.50
N PHE A 18 -0.84 -0.96 31.85
CA PHE A 18 -1.99 -1.02 30.98
C PHE A 18 -1.64 -2.04 29.89
N MET A 19 -1.92 -3.31 30.16
CA MET A 19 -2.11 -4.29 29.12
C MET A 19 -3.32 -3.79 28.32
N PHE A 20 -3.09 -2.99 27.30
CA PHE A 20 -4.05 -2.83 26.22
C PHE A 20 -4.31 -4.23 25.69
N GLY A 21 -5.49 -4.76 25.96
CA GLY A 21 -5.81 -6.14 25.65
C GLY A 21 -5.90 -6.29 24.15
N GLN A 22 -4.96 -7.01 23.55
CA GLN A 22 -5.04 -7.42 22.16
C GLN A 22 -6.35 -8.17 21.94
N ASN A 23 -7.26 -7.62 21.16
CA ASN A 23 -8.60 -8.16 20.99
C ASN A 23 -8.77 -8.96 19.68
N VAL A 24 -7.74 -8.98 18.83
CA VAL A 24 -7.73 -9.80 17.60
C VAL A 24 -6.48 -10.69 17.60
N SER A 25 -6.68 -11.97 17.30
CA SER A 25 -5.60 -12.94 17.10
C SER A 25 -5.76 -13.66 15.76
N ILE A 26 -4.63 -13.83 15.06
CA ILE A 26 -4.53 -14.58 13.81
C ILE A 26 -3.43 -15.62 14.02
N ASP A 27 -3.84 -16.89 14.10
CA ASP A 27 -2.94 -18.03 14.08
C ASP A 27 -2.93 -18.56 12.64
N GLY A 28 -1.75 -18.61 12.02
CA GLY A 28 -1.65 -18.87 10.62
C GLY A 28 -0.53 -19.83 10.25
N LYS A 29 -0.63 -20.38 9.04
CA LYS A 29 0.40 -21.18 8.40
C LYS A 29 0.61 -20.71 6.96
N THR A 30 1.86 -20.73 6.52
CA THR A 30 2.24 -20.48 5.13
C THR A 30 3.18 -21.55 4.63
N ASN A 31 3.29 -21.72 3.32
CA ASN A 31 4.28 -22.61 2.71
C ASN A 31 5.70 -22.00 2.64
N VAL A 32 5.90 -20.77 3.16
CA VAL A 32 7.20 -20.09 3.21
C VAL A 32 7.75 -20.13 4.63
N SER A 33 8.84 -20.84 4.86
CA SER A 33 9.52 -20.91 6.16
C SER A 33 10.42 -19.69 6.40
N ASN A 34 10.55 -19.29 7.68
CA ASN A 34 11.35 -18.14 8.12
C ASN A 34 11.01 -16.82 7.38
N ALA A 35 9.76 -16.70 6.88
CA ALA A 35 9.30 -15.51 6.20
C ALA A 35 8.95 -14.39 7.19
N LEU A 36 9.18 -13.15 6.80
CA LEU A 36 8.66 -11.98 7.51
C LEU A 36 7.15 -11.91 7.30
N VAL A 37 6.39 -11.99 8.39
CA VAL A 37 4.93 -11.92 8.39
C VAL A 37 4.47 -10.66 9.09
N ARG A 38 3.71 -9.82 8.38
CA ARG A 38 3.22 -8.53 8.88
C ARG A 38 1.71 -8.43 8.74
N LEU A 39 1.08 -7.81 9.72
CA LEU A 39 -0.32 -7.38 9.63
C LEU A 39 -0.34 -5.87 9.41
N LEU A 40 -0.93 -5.47 8.30
CA LEU A 40 -1.04 -4.08 7.85
C LEU A 40 -2.52 -3.70 7.85
N THR A 41 -2.91 -2.70 8.63
CA THR A 41 -4.28 -2.16 8.60
C THR A 41 -4.32 -0.91 7.72
N TYR A 42 -5.43 -0.72 7.01
CA TYR A 42 -5.64 0.53 6.29
C TYR A 42 -6.08 1.63 7.27
N ASP A 43 -5.39 2.75 7.25
CA ASP A 43 -5.75 3.94 8.03
C ASP A 43 -7.11 4.49 7.57
N GLU A 44 -7.30 4.50 6.26
CA GLU A 44 -8.54 4.86 5.56
C GLU A 44 -8.47 4.47 4.07
N MET A 45 -9.62 4.39 3.41
CA MET A 45 -9.71 3.82 2.05
C MET A 45 -9.56 4.86 0.92
N LEU A 46 -9.36 6.14 1.21
CA LEU A 46 -9.11 7.15 0.17
C LEU A 46 -7.66 7.13 -0.30
N THR A 47 -6.72 7.09 0.63
CA THR A 47 -5.28 7.02 0.34
C THR A 47 -4.78 5.58 0.29
N CYS A 48 -5.50 4.65 0.92
CA CYS A 48 -5.07 3.28 1.16
C CYS A 48 -3.72 3.21 1.89
N GLU A 49 -3.41 4.24 2.71
CA GLU A 49 -2.22 4.25 3.55
C GLU A 49 -2.34 3.15 4.60
N GLN A 50 -1.24 2.47 4.86
CA GLN A 50 -1.22 1.31 5.73
C GLN A 50 -0.32 1.53 6.94
N THR A 51 -0.81 1.09 8.10
CA THR A 51 -0.03 1.04 9.34
C THR A 51 0.29 -0.43 9.67
N LYS A 52 1.57 -0.73 9.90
CA LYS A 52 2.00 -2.02 10.41
C LYS A 52 1.60 -2.12 11.89
N VAL A 53 0.68 -3.02 12.20
CA VAL A 53 0.14 -3.19 13.57
C VAL A 53 0.66 -4.44 14.27
N SER A 54 1.22 -5.40 13.52
CA SER A 54 1.84 -6.60 14.08
C SER A 54 2.88 -7.16 13.12
N GLU A 55 3.92 -7.80 13.68
CA GLU A 55 5.00 -8.41 12.90
C GLU A 55 5.56 -9.62 13.63
N THR A 56 5.89 -10.66 12.89
CA THR A 56 6.54 -11.88 13.37
C THR A 56 7.32 -12.55 12.23
N GLN A 57 8.04 -13.63 12.54
CA GLN A 57 8.57 -14.54 11.52
C GLN A 57 7.82 -15.86 11.59
N SER A 58 7.57 -16.47 10.44
CA SER A 58 7.10 -17.86 10.39
C SER A 58 8.20 -18.81 10.86
N ASP A 59 7.80 -19.91 11.53
CA ASP A 59 8.74 -20.94 11.93
C ASP A 59 9.17 -21.83 10.74
N LYS A 60 9.94 -22.89 11.01
CA LYS A 60 10.41 -23.83 9.98
C LYS A 60 9.29 -24.57 9.29
N GLU A 61 8.16 -24.75 9.95
CA GLU A 61 6.94 -25.35 9.44
C GLU A 61 5.96 -24.33 8.84
N GLY A 62 6.38 -23.07 8.76
CA GLY A 62 5.59 -21.97 8.21
C GLY A 62 4.51 -21.42 9.15
N ARG A 63 4.50 -21.78 10.45
CA ARG A 63 3.49 -21.30 11.40
C ARG A 63 3.86 -19.90 11.92
N PHE A 64 2.83 -19.09 12.15
CA PHE A 64 2.97 -17.73 12.71
C PHE A 64 1.77 -17.34 13.55
N THR A 65 1.96 -16.35 14.42
CA THR A 65 0.87 -15.73 15.18
C THR A 65 1.00 -14.22 15.09
N LEU A 66 -0.10 -13.53 14.74
CA LEU A 66 -0.23 -12.08 14.75
C LEU A 66 -1.31 -11.66 15.75
N ARG A 67 -1.08 -10.56 16.45
CA ARG A 67 -2.03 -10.02 17.43
C ARG A 67 -2.10 -8.51 17.29
N THR A 68 -3.30 -7.96 17.41
CA THR A 68 -3.53 -6.52 17.34
C THR A 68 -4.74 -6.10 18.17
N GLU A 69 -4.91 -4.80 18.32
CA GLU A 69 -6.11 -4.18 18.88
C GLU A 69 -6.78 -3.31 17.82
N ILE A 70 -8.07 -3.54 17.60
CA ILE A 70 -8.91 -2.71 16.73
C ILE A 70 -10.23 -2.39 17.45
N SER A 71 -10.76 -1.20 17.22
CA SER A 71 -12.02 -0.72 17.82
C SER A 71 -13.22 -0.86 16.90
N GLU A 72 -13.00 -1.02 15.60
CA GLU A 72 -14.04 -1.13 14.56
C GLU A 72 -13.65 -2.19 13.53
N ILE A 73 -14.60 -2.59 12.68
CA ILE A 73 -14.31 -3.49 11.56
C ILE A 73 -13.29 -2.81 10.65
N THR A 74 -12.16 -3.48 10.43
CA THR A 74 -10.98 -2.89 9.80
C THR A 74 -10.51 -3.74 8.63
N PRO A 75 -10.50 -3.20 7.40
CA PRO A 75 -9.80 -3.79 6.28
C PRO A 75 -8.30 -3.85 6.58
N ALA A 76 -7.68 -4.97 6.23
CA ALA A 76 -6.27 -5.23 6.50
C ALA A 76 -5.64 -6.09 5.41
N GLN A 77 -4.32 -6.19 5.43
CA GLN A 77 -3.55 -7.13 4.63
C GLN A 77 -2.60 -7.92 5.52
N ILE A 78 -2.45 -9.20 5.20
CA ILE A 78 -1.34 -10.00 5.72
C ILE A 78 -0.28 -10.03 4.64
N ALA A 79 0.92 -9.59 4.97
CA ALA A 79 2.06 -9.62 4.07
C ALA A 79 3.01 -10.76 4.49
N ILE A 80 3.26 -11.70 3.59
CA ILE A 80 4.28 -12.74 3.69
C ILE A 80 5.44 -12.31 2.80
N ASN A 81 6.51 -11.85 3.41
CA ASN A 81 7.56 -11.11 2.70
C ASN A 81 6.95 -9.91 1.92
N LEU A 82 6.95 -9.96 0.57
CA LEU A 82 6.37 -8.93 -0.29
C LEU A 82 4.96 -9.29 -0.80
N GLU A 83 4.58 -10.56 -0.72
CA GLU A 83 3.26 -11.01 -1.17
C GLU A 83 2.20 -10.61 -0.14
N ARG A 84 1.06 -10.13 -0.63
CA ARG A 84 0.00 -9.55 0.19
C ARG A 84 -1.33 -10.21 -0.11
N ILE A 85 -2.10 -10.44 0.94
CA ILE A 85 -3.45 -10.95 0.84
C ILE A 85 -4.40 -10.14 1.71
N ASP A 86 -5.55 -9.80 1.16
CA ASP A 86 -6.56 -9.01 1.87
C ASP A 86 -7.30 -9.86 2.90
N ILE A 87 -7.58 -9.25 4.03
CA ILE A 87 -8.43 -9.80 5.09
C ILE A 87 -9.25 -8.67 5.71
N ILE A 88 -10.41 -8.99 6.24
CA ILE A 88 -11.20 -8.05 7.03
C ILE A 88 -11.30 -8.54 8.46
N LEU A 89 -11.00 -7.66 9.40
CA LEU A 89 -10.94 -7.98 10.81
C LEU A 89 -12.12 -7.38 11.57
N LYS A 90 -12.69 -8.16 12.49
CA LYS A 90 -13.69 -7.70 13.45
C LYS A 90 -13.10 -7.63 14.85
N PRO A 91 -13.44 -6.62 15.67
CA PRO A 91 -13.06 -6.61 17.09
C PRO A 91 -13.42 -7.91 17.80
N ASN A 92 -12.51 -8.44 18.61
CA ASN A 92 -12.61 -9.72 19.32
C ASN A 92 -12.58 -10.97 18.41
N GLY A 93 -12.28 -10.83 17.12
CA GLY A 93 -12.16 -11.92 16.17
C GLY A 93 -10.92 -12.79 16.43
N LYS A 94 -11.08 -14.11 16.23
CA LYS A 94 -10.00 -15.09 16.23
C LYS A 94 -10.00 -15.84 14.92
N TYR A 95 -8.86 -15.85 14.24
CA TYR A 95 -8.71 -16.36 12.90
C TYR A 95 -7.65 -17.48 12.89
N ASP A 96 -7.98 -18.65 12.37
CA ASP A 96 -7.05 -19.72 12.02
C ASP A 96 -7.03 -19.86 10.51
N ILE A 97 -5.90 -19.58 9.88
CA ILE A 97 -5.79 -19.40 8.44
C ILE A 97 -4.59 -20.15 7.86
N GLU A 98 -4.67 -20.45 6.57
CA GLU A 98 -3.54 -20.91 5.77
C GLU A 98 -3.36 -20.00 4.56
N ILE A 99 -2.13 -19.50 4.37
CA ILE A 99 -1.77 -18.65 3.22
C ILE A 99 -0.77 -19.39 2.36
N ILE A 100 -1.17 -19.68 1.13
CA ILE A 100 -0.33 -20.35 0.14
C ILE A 100 0.20 -19.29 -0.83
N ILE A 101 1.52 -19.12 -0.83
CA ILE A 101 2.22 -18.29 -1.79
C ILE A 101 2.56 -19.17 -2.99
N PRO A 102 2.13 -18.82 -4.22
CA PRO A 102 2.48 -19.58 -5.42
C PRO A 102 3.98 -19.58 -5.67
N GLU A 103 4.51 -20.68 -6.14
CA GLU A 103 5.89 -20.74 -6.61
C GLU A 103 6.06 -19.85 -7.84
N LYS A 104 7.23 -19.19 -7.96
CA LYS A 104 7.53 -18.36 -9.14
C LYS A 104 7.48 -19.24 -10.38
N SER A 105 6.55 -18.99 -11.29
CA SER A 105 6.47 -19.71 -12.57
C SER A 105 7.55 -19.20 -13.54
N ASP A 106 8.22 -20.13 -14.21
CA ASP A 106 9.33 -19.89 -15.12
C ASP A 106 8.95 -19.20 -16.44
N GLY A 107 8.06 -18.27 -16.48
CA GLY A 107 8.04 -17.60 -17.76
C GLY A 107 6.82 -16.93 -18.32
N SER A 108 5.76 -16.73 -17.61
CA SER A 108 4.70 -15.86 -18.11
C SER A 108 4.64 -14.55 -17.30
N PHE A 109 5.09 -13.48 -17.91
CA PHE A 109 5.01 -12.12 -17.34
C PHE A 109 3.55 -11.68 -17.09
N PHE A 110 2.58 -12.40 -17.66
CA PHE A 110 1.16 -12.04 -17.63
C PHE A 110 0.31 -12.84 -16.66
N GLU A 111 0.86 -13.91 -16.05
CA GLU A 111 0.10 -14.80 -15.17
C GLU A 111 0.83 -15.00 -13.83
N LYS A 112 1.02 -13.90 -13.08
CA LYS A 112 1.42 -14.02 -11.68
C LYS A 112 0.22 -14.54 -10.89
N GLU A 113 0.26 -15.80 -10.49
CA GLU A 113 -0.72 -16.35 -9.56
C GLU A 113 -0.72 -15.53 -8.26
N GLN A 114 -1.92 -15.28 -7.73
CA GLN A 114 -2.06 -14.52 -6.50
C GLN A 114 -1.96 -15.45 -5.28
N PRO A 115 -1.48 -14.96 -4.13
CA PRO A 115 -1.57 -15.71 -2.88
C PRO A 115 -3.01 -16.16 -2.59
N THR A 116 -3.15 -17.36 -2.08
CA THR A 116 -4.46 -17.92 -1.72
C THR A 116 -4.64 -17.95 -0.21
N LEU A 117 -5.73 -17.38 0.27
CA LEU A 117 -6.16 -17.44 1.67
C LEU A 117 -7.18 -18.57 1.86
N LYS A 118 -6.83 -19.53 2.70
CA LYS A 118 -7.74 -20.57 3.17
C LYS A 118 -8.06 -20.31 4.63
N ILE A 119 -9.33 -20.30 4.95
CA ILE A 119 -9.82 -20.16 6.31
C ILE A 119 -10.08 -21.55 6.89
N ASN A 120 -9.39 -21.90 7.97
CA ASN A 120 -9.62 -23.13 8.71
C ASN A 120 -10.73 -22.92 9.75
N TYR A 121 -10.66 -21.82 10.51
CA TYR A 121 -11.64 -21.47 11.52
C TYR A 121 -11.66 -19.97 11.78
N ILE A 122 -12.84 -19.41 12.03
CA ILE A 122 -13.01 -18.02 12.49
C ILE A 122 -14.05 -17.97 13.61
N ALA A 123 -13.70 -17.27 14.70
CA ALA A 123 -14.63 -16.87 15.74
C ALA A 123 -14.81 -15.35 15.69
N ASP A 124 -15.84 -14.90 14.97
CA ASP A 124 -16.20 -13.48 14.79
C ASP A 124 -17.72 -13.30 14.65
N ASP A 125 -18.50 -14.19 15.26
CA ASP A 125 -19.98 -14.25 15.17
C ASP A 125 -20.48 -14.38 13.72
N GLY A 126 -19.71 -15.04 12.85
CA GLY A 126 -20.08 -15.30 11.46
C GLY A 126 -19.94 -14.08 10.52
N PHE A 127 -19.37 -13.00 11.01
CA PHE A 127 -19.21 -11.75 10.21
C PHE A 127 -18.40 -11.97 8.94
N TYR A 128 -17.21 -12.59 9.04
CA TYR A 128 -16.32 -12.79 7.90
C TYR A 128 -17.01 -13.59 6.79
N SER A 129 -17.60 -14.74 7.15
CA SER A 129 -18.28 -15.60 6.19
C SER A 129 -19.46 -14.88 5.52
N GLN A 130 -20.25 -14.12 6.29
CA GLN A 130 -21.37 -13.36 5.76
C GLN A 130 -20.89 -12.22 4.85
N TYR A 131 -19.82 -11.53 5.21
CA TYR A 131 -19.24 -10.45 4.39
C TYR A 131 -18.73 -10.96 3.05
N ILE A 132 -17.90 -12.03 3.05
CA ILE A 132 -17.32 -12.60 1.82
C ILE A 132 -18.43 -13.18 0.91
N ALA A 133 -19.38 -13.89 1.48
CA ALA A 133 -20.51 -14.40 0.70
C ALA A 133 -21.36 -13.26 0.09
N THR A 134 -21.56 -12.17 0.83
CA THR A 134 -22.28 -11.00 0.33
C THR A 134 -21.49 -10.30 -0.78
N GLN A 135 -20.19 -10.14 -0.61
CA GLN A 135 -19.32 -9.54 -1.62
C GLN A 135 -19.36 -10.34 -2.91
N ALA A 136 -19.13 -11.63 -2.84
CA ALA A 136 -19.17 -12.52 -4.00
C ALA A 136 -20.53 -12.47 -4.70
N LEU A 137 -21.63 -12.55 -3.97
CA LEU A 137 -22.97 -12.48 -4.55
C LEU A 137 -23.25 -11.14 -5.25
N VAL A 138 -22.83 -10.03 -4.65
CA VAL A 138 -23.00 -8.70 -5.24
C VAL A 138 -22.16 -8.54 -6.51
N ASP A 139 -20.91 -8.99 -6.48
CA ASP A 139 -19.99 -8.89 -7.61
C ASP A 139 -20.44 -9.79 -8.78
N ASP A 140 -20.83 -11.03 -8.51
CA ASP A 140 -21.40 -11.94 -9.52
C ASP A 140 -22.70 -11.37 -10.13
N PHE A 141 -23.60 -10.84 -9.30
CA PHE A 141 -24.82 -10.20 -9.78
C PHE A 141 -24.55 -9.03 -10.71
N LEU A 142 -23.62 -8.14 -10.37
CA LEU A 142 -23.26 -6.99 -11.17
C LEU A 142 -22.57 -7.41 -12.47
N TYR A 143 -21.74 -8.45 -12.44
CA TYR A 143 -21.07 -9.00 -13.60
C TYR A 143 -22.06 -9.65 -14.57
N GLU A 144 -22.92 -10.55 -14.10
CA GLU A 144 -23.93 -11.23 -14.93
C GLU A 144 -24.94 -10.27 -15.56
N ASN A 145 -25.23 -9.15 -14.89
CA ASN A 145 -26.19 -8.17 -15.37
C ASN A 145 -25.53 -6.91 -15.93
N PHE A 146 -24.23 -6.94 -16.22
CA PHE A 146 -23.46 -5.77 -16.64
C PHE A 146 -24.10 -5.01 -17.80
N ASP A 147 -24.45 -5.67 -18.90
CA ASP A 147 -25.05 -5.04 -20.08
C ASP A 147 -26.42 -4.43 -19.80
N LYS A 148 -27.24 -5.10 -18.98
CA LYS A 148 -28.57 -4.61 -18.62
C LYS A 148 -28.49 -3.39 -17.72
N ILE A 149 -27.58 -3.43 -16.74
CA ILE A 149 -27.40 -2.37 -15.75
C ILE A 149 -26.68 -1.16 -16.35
N TYR A 150 -25.48 -1.36 -16.90
CA TYR A 150 -24.62 -0.25 -17.29
C TYR A 150 -24.87 0.26 -18.71
N ARG A 151 -25.22 -0.61 -19.66
CA ARG A 151 -25.52 -0.19 -21.03
C ARG A 151 -27.00 0.17 -21.21
N SER A 152 -27.91 -0.67 -20.75
CA SER A 152 -29.35 -0.46 -20.91
C SER A 152 -29.97 0.40 -19.81
N LYS A 153 -29.20 0.81 -18.79
CA LYS A 153 -29.64 1.64 -17.65
C LYS A 153 -30.84 1.07 -16.88
N ASN A 154 -31.01 -0.26 -16.86
CA ASN A 154 -32.11 -0.93 -16.14
C ASN A 154 -31.78 -1.05 -14.65
N THR A 155 -32.05 0.03 -13.91
CA THR A 155 -31.82 0.06 -12.46
C THR A 155 -32.86 -0.74 -11.64
N GLY A 156 -34.00 -1.11 -12.24
CA GLY A 156 -35.00 -1.94 -11.57
C GLY A 156 -34.47 -3.35 -11.18
N LEU A 157 -33.40 -3.81 -11.83
CA LEU A 157 -32.71 -5.05 -11.44
C LEU A 157 -32.10 -4.97 -10.04
N ILE A 158 -31.76 -3.77 -9.55
CA ILE A 158 -31.16 -3.61 -8.21
C ILE A 158 -32.10 -4.08 -7.10
N ASP A 159 -33.41 -3.93 -7.28
CA ASP A 159 -34.40 -4.45 -6.32
C ASP A 159 -34.37 -5.99 -6.25
N THR A 160 -33.99 -6.66 -7.34
CA THR A 160 -33.83 -8.13 -7.35
C THR A 160 -32.61 -8.59 -6.58
N LEU A 161 -31.57 -7.77 -6.46
CA LEU A 161 -30.37 -8.07 -5.66
C LEU A 161 -30.73 -8.24 -4.18
N ASP A 162 -31.56 -7.39 -3.62
CA ASP A 162 -32.00 -7.52 -2.21
C ASP A 162 -32.68 -8.86 -1.93
N ASN A 163 -33.55 -9.26 -2.85
CA ASN A 163 -34.22 -10.57 -2.76
C ASN A 163 -33.23 -11.74 -2.86
N GLN A 164 -32.19 -11.62 -3.69
CA GLN A 164 -31.15 -12.64 -3.80
C GLN A 164 -30.28 -12.71 -2.54
N ILE A 165 -29.93 -11.56 -1.95
CA ILE A 165 -29.19 -11.51 -0.68
C ILE A 165 -29.99 -12.19 0.42
N VAL A 166 -31.23 -11.81 0.61
CA VAL A 166 -32.10 -12.41 1.64
C VAL A 166 -32.26 -13.92 1.43
N ARG A 167 -32.43 -14.37 0.19
CA ARG A 167 -32.63 -15.79 -0.14
C ARG A 167 -31.37 -16.65 0.08
N ASN A 168 -30.19 -16.14 -0.28
CA ASN A 168 -28.95 -16.93 -0.33
C ASN A 168 -28.09 -16.76 0.92
N ILE A 169 -28.16 -15.60 1.59
CA ILE A 169 -27.34 -15.24 2.74
C ILE A 169 -28.19 -15.09 4.00
N GLY A 170 -29.45 -14.70 3.85
CA GLY A 170 -30.36 -14.40 4.95
C GLY A 170 -30.40 -12.91 5.30
N LYS A 171 -31.00 -12.61 6.45
CA LYS A 171 -31.07 -11.23 6.97
C LYS A 171 -29.69 -10.77 7.44
N ILE A 172 -29.24 -9.64 6.93
CA ILE A 172 -27.98 -9.00 7.33
C ILE A 172 -28.29 -7.93 8.37
N GLU A 173 -27.76 -8.08 9.57
CA GLU A 173 -27.90 -7.12 10.66
C GLU A 173 -26.65 -6.26 10.85
N ASN A 174 -25.50 -6.71 10.37
CA ASN A 174 -24.25 -6.01 10.50
C ASN A 174 -24.24 -4.72 9.64
N ARG A 175 -23.99 -3.56 10.29
CA ARG A 175 -23.98 -2.26 9.65
C ARG A 175 -22.94 -2.17 8.54
N TYR A 176 -21.72 -2.67 8.75
CA TYR A 176 -20.65 -2.60 7.76
C TYR A 176 -21.01 -3.31 6.45
N ILE A 177 -21.67 -4.49 6.55
CA ILE A 177 -22.13 -5.24 5.37
C ILE A 177 -23.29 -4.51 4.69
N ASN A 178 -24.22 -3.95 5.46
CA ASN A 178 -25.33 -3.15 4.91
C ASN A 178 -24.82 -1.89 4.20
N ASP A 179 -23.80 -1.21 4.75
CA ASP A 179 -23.17 -0.06 4.11
C ASP A 179 -22.45 -0.48 2.81
N PHE A 180 -21.75 -1.62 2.79
CA PHE A 180 -21.19 -2.19 1.57
C PHE A 180 -22.26 -2.36 0.48
N ILE A 181 -23.37 -3.05 0.77
CA ILE A 181 -24.48 -3.26 -0.18
C ILE A 181 -25.05 -1.91 -0.64
N LYS A 182 -25.30 -0.99 0.29
CA LYS A 182 -25.84 0.35 0.01
C LYS A 182 -24.98 1.08 -1.02
N TYR A 183 -23.66 1.11 -0.83
CA TYR A 183 -22.77 1.86 -1.73
C TYR A 183 -22.43 1.11 -3.01
N ARG A 184 -22.49 -0.22 -3.05
CA ARG A 184 -22.48 -0.99 -4.29
C ARG A 184 -23.72 -0.70 -5.16
N LYS A 185 -24.89 -0.54 -4.56
CA LYS A 185 -26.08 -0.04 -5.27
C LYS A 185 -25.94 1.40 -5.72
N ALA A 186 -25.40 2.27 -4.89
CA ALA A 186 -25.14 3.67 -5.23
C ALA A 186 -24.22 3.77 -6.46
N SER A 187 -23.22 2.89 -6.60
CA SER A 187 -22.34 2.86 -7.77
C SER A 187 -23.08 2.60 -9.08
N VAL A 188 -24.17 1.84 -9.04
CA VAL A 188 -25.05 1.64 -10.19
C VAL A 188 -25.94 2.85 -10.43
N MET A 189 -26.58 3.35 -9.36
CA MET A 189 -27.55 4.45 -9.47
C MET A 189 -26.91 5.74 -9.98
N MET A 190 -25.66 6.02 -9.63
CA MET A 190 -24.94 7.19 -10.15
C MET A 190 -24.76 7.18 -11.68
N THR A 191 -24.71 6.01 -12.32
CA THR A 191 -24.59 5.92 -13.78
C THR A 191 -25.83 6.42 -14.51
N VAL A 192 -26.97 6.47 -13.82
CA VAL A 192 -28.26 6.93 -14.35
C VAL A 192 -28.57 8.36 -13.93
N ASN A 193 -28.37 8.68 -12.65
CA ASN A 193 -28.64 10.00 -12.10
C ASN A 193 -27.74 10.34 -10.93
N ALA A 194 -26.55 10.88 -11.24
CA ALA A 194 -25.56 11.24 -10.22
C ALA A 194 -26.11 12.23 -9.18
N LYS A 195 -26.91 13.23 -9.59
CA LYS A 195 -27.48 14.22 -8.68
C LYS A 195 -28.45 13.60 -7.67
N LYS A 196 -29.31 12.67 -8.15
CA LYS A 196 -30.24 11.95 -7.26
C LYS A 196 -29.46 11.02 -6.32
N THR A 197 -28.42 10.36 -6.80
CA THR A 197 -27.56 9.50 -5.98
C THR A 197 -26.90 10.30 -4.84
N LEU A 198 -26.41 11.51 -5.10
CA LEU A 198 -25.88 12.38 -4.04
C LEU A 198 -26.92 12.61 -2.94
N THR A 199 -28.14 12.95 -3.30
CA THR A 199 -29.20 13.24 -2.32
C THR A 199 -29.62 11.97 -1.57
N ASP A 200 -29.83 10.85 -2.26
CA ASP A 200 -30.41 9.66 -1.66
C ASP A 200 -29.40 8.89 -0.78
N TYR A 201 -28.12 8.97 -1.09
CA TYR A 201 -27.09 8.13 -0.46
C TYR A 201 -26.10 8.90 0.41
N PHE A 202 -25.93 10.21 0.21
CA PHE A 202 -24.86 10.98 0.85
C PHE A 202 -25.34 12.19 1.66
N ASP A 203 -26.56 12.70 1.43
CA ASP A 203 -27.03 13.91 2.13
C ASP A 203 -27.21 13.63 3.63
N ASN A 204 -26.50 14.40 4.47
CA ASN A 204 -26.46 14.24 5.92
C ASN A 204 -26.03 12.83 6.40
N GLN A 205 -25.26 12.13 5.59
CA GLN A 205 -24.71 10.83 5.96
C GLN A 205 -23.30 10.96 6.54
N GLU A 206 -22.95 10.00 7.38
CA GLU A 206 -21.59 9.86 7.90
C GLU A 206 -20.61 9.50 6.77
N VAL A 207 -19.39 10.06 6.80
CA VAL A 207 -18.31 9.67 5.88
C VAL A 207 -17.68 8.36 6.35
N LEU A 208 -17.73 7.33 5.53
CA LEU A 208 -17.28 5.98 5.86
C LEU A 208 -15.86 5.73 5.36
N TYR A 209 -14.87 6.09 6.17
CA TYR A 209 -13.46 6.03 5.80
C TYR A 209 -12.91 4.60 5.65
N SER A 210 -13.45 3.63 6.36
CA SER A 210 -13.05 2.21 6.28
C SER A 210 -13.85 1.41 5.25
N GLN A 211 -14.82 2.04 4.55
CA GLN A 211 -15.66 1.35 3.57
C GLN A 211 -15.23 1.71 2.14
N TRP A 212 -14.53 0.79 1.47
CA TRP A 212 -14.03 1.02 0.12
C TRP A 212 -15.13 1.32 -0.90
N ALA A 213 -16.29 0.61 -0.82
CA ALA A 213 -17.40 0.83 -1.73
C ALA A 213 -17.99 2.26 -1.62
N TYR A 214 -17.96 2.85 -0.42
CA TYR A 214 -18.31 4.26 -0.21
C TYR A 214 -17.33 5.19 -0.91
N MET A 215 -16.03 4.99 -0.68
CA MET A 215 -14.99 5.86 -1.23
C MET A 215 -14.90 5.78 -2.76
N ASP A 216 -15.14 4.62 -3.35
CA ASP A 216 -15.21 4.46 -4.82
C ASP A 216 -16.34 5.30 -5.42
N VAL A 217 -17.52 5.29 -4.79
CA VAL A 217 -18.65 6.12 -5.28
C VAL A 217 -18.35 7.60 -5.11
N VAL A 218 -17.77 8.02 -4.00
CA VAL A 218 -17.33 9.41 -3.78
C VAL A 218 -16.32 9.81 -4.85
N ALA A 219 -15.31 8.98 -5.11
CA ALA A 219 -14.28 9.24 -6.12
C ALA A 219 -14.88 9.46 -7.51
N GLU A 220 -15.87 8.67 -7.90
CA GLU A 220 -16.49 8.79 -9.22
C GLU A 220 -17.47 9.97 -9.31
N LEU A 221 -18.30 10.21 -8.27
CA LEU A 221 -19.26 11.32 -8.25
C LEU A 221 -18.59 12.69 -8.30
N PHE A 222 -17.40 12.83 -7.71
CA PHE A 222 -16.66 14.09 -7.66
C PHE A 222 -15.45 14.12 -8.61
N LYS A 223 -15.39 13.21 -9.57
CA LYS A 223 -14.35 13.18 -10.60
C LYS A 223 -14.34 14.44 -11.47
N SER A 224 -15.51 15.03 -11.72
CA SER A 224 -15.67 16.28 -12.45
C SER A 224 -16.03 17.40 -11.47
N PRO A 225 -15.48 18.62 -11.63
CA PRO A 225 -15.73 19.74 -10.73
C PRO A 225 -17.12 20.36 -10.87
N ASP A 226 -18.09 19.64 -11.47
CA ASP A 226 -19.42 20.16 -11.74
C ASP A 226 -20.21 20.46 -10.47
N ASN A 227 -20.57 21.71 -10.30
CA ASN A 227 -21.69 22.36 -9.58
C ASN A 227 -22.37 21.61 -8.40
N ASN A 228 -21.62 20.87 -7.59
CA ASN A 228 -22.13 20.26 -6.36
C ASN A 228 -21.95 21.17 -5.11
N ASN A 229 -21.67 22.46 -5.31
CA ASN A 229 -21.35 23.41 -4.23
C ASN A 229 -22.46 23.49 -3.19
N ASP A 230 -23.72 23.54 -3.60
CA ASP A 230 -24.85 23.58 -2.67
C ASP A 230 -24.97 22.30 -1.83
N PHE A 231 -24.70 21.15 -2.43
CA PHE A 231 -24.67 19.88 -1.73
C PHE A 231 -23.49 19.83 -0.73
N LEU A 232 -22.29 20.17 -1.18
CA LEU A 232 -21.08 20.15 -0.36
C LEU A 232 -21.15 21.17 0.79
N SER A 233 -21.79 22.33 0.60
CA SER A 233 -21.97 23.33 1.68
C SER A 233 -22.76 22.77 2.87
N ARG A 234 -23.70 21.84 2.61
CA ARG A 234 -24.51 21.17 3.64
C ARG A 234 -23.82 19.92 4.21
N ASN A 235 -22.79 19.43 3.56
CA ASN A 235 -22.04 18.23 3.94
C ASN A 235 -20.53 18.56 4.14
N PRO A 236 -20.17 19.38 5.14
CA PRO A 236 -18.84 19.97 5.25
C PRO A 236 -17.72 18.94 5.49
N GLN A 237 -18.01 17.80 6.13
CA GLN A 237 -17.02 16.73 6.30
C GLN A 237 -16.67 16.10 4.95
N LEU A 238 -17.67 15.80 4.12
CA LEU A 238 -17.47 15.27 2.78
C LEU A 238 -16.83 16.32 1.86
N ALA A 239 -17.14 17.61 2.05
CA ALA A 239 -16.54 18.70 1.28
C ALA A 239 -15.03 18.73 1.42
N GLU A 240 -14.48 18.59 2.65
CA GLU A 240 -13.03 18.50 2.86
C GLU A 240 -12.44 17.26 2.20
N VAL A 241 -13.11 16.09 2.22
CA VAL A 241 -12.66 14.88 1.51
C VAL A 241 -12.56 15.14 0.02
N VAL A 242 -13.57 15.76 -0.59
CA VAL A 242 -13.58 16.12 -2.02
C VAL A 242 -12.48 17.12 -2.35
N GLU A 243 -12.25 18.11 -1.47
CA GLU A 243 -11.11 19.05 -1.61
C GLU A 243 -9.78 18.32 -1.66
N MET A 244 -9.53 17.39 -0.72
CA MET A 244 -8.31 16.59 -0.68
C MET A 244 -8.15 15.71 -1.94
N MET A 245 -9.22 15.12 -2.46
CA MET A 245 -9.19 14.38 -3.72
C MET A 245 -8.80 15.28 -4.90
N ASN A 246 -9.33 16.51 -4.96
CA ASN A 246 -8.98 17.47 -5.99
C ASN A 246 -7.52 17.94 -5.88
N LEU A 247 -7.01 18.14 -4.67
CA LEU A 247 -5.60 18.44 -4.42
C LEU A 247 -4.70 17.31 -4.92
N ARG A 248 -5.03 16.05 -4.59
CA ARG A 248 -4.32 14.87 -5.08
C ARG A 248 -4.32 14.81 -6.62
N LYS A 249 -5.46 14.98 -7.26
CA LYS A 249 -5.59 15.00 -8.72
C LYS A 249 -4.77 16.12 -9.35
N SER A 250 -4.80 17.32 -8.74
CA SER A 250 -4.00 18.47 -9.18
C SER A 250 -2.50 18.19 -9.14
N TYR A 251 -2.01 17.50 -8.10
CA TYR A 251 -0.60 17.10 -7.99
C TYR A 251 -0.18 16.19 -9.14
N TYR A 252 -0.95 15.13 -9.42
CA TYR A 252 -0.61 14.20 -10.50
C TYR A 252 -0.74 14.83 -11.90
N SER A 253 -1.59 15.84 -12.06
CA SER A 253 -1.73 16.57 -13.33
C SER A 253 -0.63 17.63 -13.50
N ASN A 254 -0.19 18.27 -12.44
CA ASN A 254 0.84 19.30 -12.44
C ASN A 254 1.68 19.29 -11.14
N PRO A 255 2.75 18.47 -11.10
CA PRO A 255 3.61 18.37 -9.91
C PRO A 255 4.30 19.69 -9.49
N GLN A 256 4.31 20.72 -10.35
CA GLN A 256 4.88 22.03 -9.99
C GLN A 256 4.08 22.74 -8.89
N ASN A 257 2.81 22.38 -8.73
CA ASN A 257 1.96 22.91 -7.67
C ASN A 257 2.19 22.25 -6.30
N LYS A 258 3.22 21.40 -6.15
CA LYS A 258 3.48 20.61 -4.93
C LYS A 258 3.42 21.45 -3.66
N ASN A 259 4.13 22.58 -3.61
CA ASN A 259 4.19 23.41 -2.41
C ASN A 259 2.82 23.98 -2.00
N TYR A 260 2.03 24.42 -2.98
CA TYR A 260 0.66 24.88 -2.74
C TYR A 260 -0.20 23.75 -2.21
N ILE A 261 -0.11 22.56 -2.79
CA ILE A 261 -0.92 21.40 -2.41
C ILE A 261 -0.55 20.96 -0.99
N LEU A 262 0.74 20.84 -0.67
CA LEU A 262 1.21 20.48 0.67
C LEU A 262 0.75 21.51 1.72
N SER A 263 0.85 22.81 1.43
CA SER A 263 0.36 23.85 2.36
C SER A 263 -1.16 23.81 2.57
N SER A 264 -1.92 23.43 1.54
CA SER A 264 -3.36 23.24 1.63
C SER A 264 -3.72 22.03 2.48
N LEU A 265 -3.03 20.91 2.30
CA LEU A 265 -3.19 19.70 3.11
C LEU A 265 -2.79 19.96 4.57
N GLU A 266 -1.68 20.67 4.82
CA GLU A 266 -1.26 21.06 6.17
C GLU A 266 -2.31 21.93 6.88
N LYS A 267 -2.97 22.84 6.13
CA LYS A 267 -4.07 23.65 6.66
C LYS A 267 -5.24 22.75 7.10
N ILE A 268 -5.65 21.78 6.28
CA ILE A 268 -6.72 20.82 6.65
C ILE A 268 -6.29 20.00 7.87
N GLU A 269 -5.08 19.46 7.89
CA GLU A 269 -4.56 18.69 9.02
C GLU A 269 -4.62 19.49 10.33
N LYS A 270 -4.26 20.76 10.33
CA LYS A 270 -4.24 21.61 11.52
C LYS A 270 -5.63 22.11 11.93
N SER A 271 -6.47 22.50 10.97
CA SER A 271 -7.70 23.27 11.24
C SER A 271 -9.01 22.50 11.11
N SER A 272 -9.03 21.34 10.47
CA SER A 272 -10.25 20.53 10.37
C SER A 272 -10.79 20.16 11.76
N LYS A 273 -12.10 20.20 11.94
CA LYS A 273 -12.74 19.67 13.15
C LYS A 273 -12.95 18.15 13.12
N TYR A 274 -12.71 17.53 11.97
CA TYR A 274 -12.89 16.09 11.74
C TYR A 274 -11.56 15.35 11.82
N GLN A 275 -11.39 14.50 12.83
CA GLN A 275 -10.11 13.80 13.08
C GLN A 275 -9.70 12.90 11.91
N LYS A 276 -10.67 12.21 11.29
CA LYS A 276 -10.38 11.36 10.11
C LYS A 276 -9.93 12.19 8.90
N ASN A 277 -10.47 13.41 8.69
CA ASN A 277 -9.98 14.30 7.63
C ASN A 277 -8.54 14.77 7.87
N LYS A 278 -8.18 15.05 9.14
CA LYS A 278 -6.78 15.35 9.49
C LYS A 278 -5.85 14.19 9.13
N LEU A 279 -6.27 12.96 9.43
CA LEU A 279 -5.51 11.77 9.08
C LEU A 279 -5.35 11.62 7.57
N VAL A 280 -6.43 11.76 6.79
CA VAL A 280 -6.39 11.74 5.31
C VAL A 280 -5.44 12.80 4.76
N ALA A 281 -5.52 14.04 5.27
CA ALA A 281 -4.63 15.13 4.84
C ALA A 281 -3.16 14.80 5.09
N LYS A 282 -2.85 14.27 6.27
CA LYS A 282 -1.50 13.82 6.65
C LYS A 282 -1.01 12.70 5.74
N ASN A 283 -1.84 11.68 5.49
CA ASN A 283 -1.49 10.54 4.64
C ASN A 283 -1.24 10.99 3.18
N LEU A 284 -2.10 11.88 2.64
CA LEU A 284 -1.89 12.45 1.32
C LEU A 284 -0.60 13.27 1.23
N ALA A 285 -0.32 14.10 2.23
CA ALA A 285 0.93 14.87 2.25
C ALA A 285 2.14 13.93 2.27
N LYS A 286 2.12 12.88 3.10
CA LYS A 286 3.16 11.85 3.12
C LYS A 286 3.36 11.22 1.75
N GLN A 287 2.30 10.74 1.08
CA GLN A 287 2.37 10.12 -0.25
C GLN A 287 2.91 11.07 -1.33
N ILE A 288 2.58 12.36 -1.24
CA ILE A 288 3.08 13.39 -2.18
C ILE A 288 4.56 13.68 -1.91
N GLU A 289 5.02 13.61 -0.67
CA GLU A 289 6.42 13.83 -0.30
C GLU A 289 7.30 12.61 -0.56
N GLU A 290 6.78 11.39 -0.43
CA GLU A 290 7.52 10.16 -0.67
C GLU A 290 8.04 10.09 -2.10
N LEU A 291 9.35 9.80 -2.21
CA LEU A 291 10.07 9.66 -3.49
C LEU A 291 9.86 10.81 -4.49
N SER A 292 9.30 11.93 -4.04
CA SER A 292 9.15 13.10 -4.89
C SER A 292 10.51 13.78 -5.17
N PHE A 293 10.57 14.57 -6.22
CA PHE A 293 11.78 15.34 -6.53
C PHE A 293 12.25 16.14 -5.31
N ASP A 294 13.53 16.01 -4.98
CA ASP A 294 14.20 16.65 -3.85
C ASP A 294 13.80 16.16 -2.45
N SER A 295 12.97 15.13 -2.31
CA SER A 295 12.75 14.44 -1.04
C SER A 295 13.98 13.62 -0.63
N LYS A 296 14.12 13.27 0.64
CA LYS A 296 15.18 12.38 1.11
C LYS A 296 14.98 10.97 0.55
N ALA A 297 15.99 10.39 -0.07
CA ALA A 297 15.96 9.01 -0.51
C ALA A 297 16.00 8.05 0.69
N PRO A 298 15.26 6.92 0.66
CA PRO A 298 15.38 5.87 1.65
C PRO A 298 16.83 5.39 1.78
N SER A 299 17.29 5.21 3.02
CA SER A 299 18.66 4.77 3.28
C SER A 299 18.76 3.26 3.21
N PHE A 300 19.91 2.76 2.77
CA PHE A 300 20.24 1.34 2.83
C PHE A 300 21.70 1.12 3.21
N SER A 301 22.00 -0.08 3.73
CA SER A 301 23.34 -0.65 3.85
C SER A 301 23.24 -2.12 3.40
N LEU A 302 23.93 -2.45 2.30
CA LEU A 302 23.85 -3.75 1.62
C LEU A 302 25.27 -4.28 1.35
N LYS A 303 25.41 -5.60 1.16
CA LYS A 303 26.70 -6.22 0.89
C LYS A 303 26.99 -6.39 -0.59
N ASP A 304 28.22 -6.12 -0.99
CA ASP A 304 28.74 -6.50 -2.31
C ASP A 304 29.14 -7.99 -2.38
N LYS A 305 29.59 -8.44 -3.55
CA LYS A 305 30.04 -9.83 -3.77
C LYS A 305 31.24 -10.25 -2.89
N ASN A 306 31.96 -9.30 -2.30
CA ASN A 306 33.09 -9.55 -1.40
C ASN A 306 32.69 -9.49 0.08
N GLY A 307 31.39 -9.31 0.37
CA GLY A 307 30.85 -9.15 1.71
C GLY A 307 31.08 -7.77 2.32
N ARG A 308 31.61 -6.80 1.56
CA ARG A 308 31.82 -5.42 2.02
C ARG A 308 30.50 -4.69 2.06
N GLU A 309 30.24 -4.01 3.16
CA GLU A 309 29.04 -3.21 3.39
C GLU A 309 29.14 -1.87 2.64
N ILE A 310 28.13 -1.57 1.84
CA ILE A 310 28.00 -0.35 1.04
C ILE A 310 26.67 0.29 1.38
N SER A 311 26.71 1.56 1.72
CA SER A 311 25.52 2.35 2.08
C SER A 311 25.22 3.44 1.05
N LEU A 312 23.96 3.90 1.01
CA LEU A 312 23.61 5.07 0.19
C LEU A 312 24.38 6.33 0.62
N ALA A 313 24.78 6.41 1.91
CA ALA A 313 25.55 7.53 2.44
C ALA A 313 26.95 7.64 1.80
N ASP A 314 27.52 6.55 1.30
CA ASP A 314 28.83 6.54 0.62
C ASP A 314 28.80 7.35 -0.68
N TYR A 315 27.60 7.55 -1.24
CA TYR A 315 27.36 8.30 -2.49
C TYR A 315 26.79 9.70 -2.26
N GLN A 316 26.86 10.26 -1.05
CA GLN A 316 26.24 11.56 -0.73
C GLN A 316 26.71 12.74 -1.60
N ASN A 317 27.91 12.65 -2.20
CA ASN A 317 28.49 13.65 -3.06
C ASN A 317 28.26 13.39 -4.56
N ASP A 318 27.66 12.25 -4.89
CA ASP A 318 27.45 11.77 -6.24
C ASP A 318 25.97 11.83 -6.63
N MET A 319 25.73 11.81 -7.91
CA MET A 319 24.44 11.40 -8.47
C MET A 319 24.48 9.89 -8.70
N VAL A 320 23.43 9.18 -8.32
CA VAL A 320 23.37 7.71 -8.38
C VAL A 320 22.16 7.27 -9.17
N LEU A 321 22.34 6.33 -10.06
CA LEU A 321 21.26 5.55 -10.65
C LEU A 321 21.17 4.22 -9.89
N LEU A 322 20.10 4.04 -9.12
CA LEU A 322 19.76 2.76 -8.52
C LEU A 322 18.96 1.95 -9.53
N GLN A 323 19.41 0.73 -9.77
CA GLN A 323 18.73 -0.26 -10.59
C GLN A 323 18.39 -1.45 -9.70
N PHE A 324 17.11 -1.73 -9.50
CA PHE A 324 16.63 -2.92 -8.79
C PHE A 324 16.32 -4.00 -9.80
N VAL A 325 16.82 -5.22 -9.55
CA VAL A 325 16.66 -6.37 -10.45
C VAL A 325 16.28 -7.63 -9.66
N ASP A 326 15.52 -8.49 -10.33
CA ASP A 326 15.17 -9.84 -9.87
C ASP A 326 15.44 -10.80 -11.03
N SER A 327 15.13 -12.04 -10.94
CA SER A 327 15.20 -13.10 -11.95
C SER A 327 16.02 -12.76 -13.20
N TYR A 328 17.23 -13.32 -13.28
CA TYR A 328 18.08 -13.11 -14.45
C TYR A 328 17.45 -13.73 -15.70
N SER A 329 17.41 -12.98 -16.80
CA SER A 329 17.03 -13.50 -18.11
C SER A 329 17.91 -12.89 -19.19
N PRO A 330 18.08 -13.56 -20.36
CA PRO A 330 18.83 -13.01 -21.48
C PRO A 330 18.32 -11.66 -22.00
N LEU A 331 17.02 -11.33 -21.78
CA LEU A 331 16.45 -10.03 -22.12
C LEU A 331 17.07 -8.90 -21.31
N ASN A 332 17.47 -9.18 -20.07
CA ASN A 332 18.12 -8.22 -19.20
C ASN A 332 19.53 -7.87 -19.70
N GLU A 333 20.24 -8.77 -20.42
CA GLU A 333 21.58 -8.50 -20.95
C GLU A 333 21.60 -7.28 -21.89
N HIS A 334 20.54 -7.09 -22.70
CA HIS A 334 20.45 -5.94 -23.59
C HIS A 334 20.34 -4.62 -22.81
N GLU A 335 19.53 -4.58 -21.75
CA GLU A 335 19.40 -3.38 -20.91
C GLU A 335 20.72 -3.06 -20.19
N PHE A 336 21.43 -4.08 -19.69
CA PHE A 336 22.75 -3.91 -19.06
C PHE A 336 23.81 -3.43 -20.04
N ALA A 337 23.81 -3.94 -21.27
CA ALA A 337 24.71 -3.48 -22.33
C ALA A 337 24.43 -2.00 -22.66
N THR A 338 23.16 -1.63 -22.80
CA THR A 338 22.74 -0.25 -23.03
C THR A 338 23.16 0.66 -21.87
N LEU A 339 22.97 0.21 -20.63
CA LEU A 339 23.37 0.93 -19.43
C LEU A 339 24.90 1.14 -19.36
N ASN A 340 25.67 0.12 -19.73
CA ASN A 340 27.14 0.22 -19.81
C ASN A 340 27.60 1.26 -20.82
N ASP A 341 26.95 1.34 -21.98
CA ASP A 341 27.26 2.36 -22.98
C ASP A 341 26.83 3.77 -22.55
N LEU A 342 25.72 3.89 -21.81
CA LEU A 342 25.30 5.13 -21.19
C LEU A 342 26.31 5.57 -20.13
N GLN A 343 26.77 4.69 -19.25
CA GLN A 343 27.72 4.99 -18.20
C GLN A 343 29.04 5.55 -18.80
N LYS A 344 29.56 4.93 -19.86
CA LYS A 344 30.73 5.45 -20.58
C LYS A 344 30.52 6.88 -21.10
N ARG A 345 29.32 7.16 -21.61
CA ARG A 345 28.96 8.51 -22.13
C ARG A 345 28.74 9.54 -21.01
N TRP A 346 28.34 9.11 -19.83
CA TRP A 346 28.14 9.99 -18.68
C TRP A 346 29.45 10.41 -18.00
N ASN A 347 30.55 9.68 -18.26
CA ASN A 347 31.90 10.03 -17.81
C ASN A 347 31.93 10.42 -16.32
N ASP A 348 31.53 9.48 -15.46
CA ASP A 348 31.47 9.61 -14.00
C ASP A 348 30.49 10.68 -13.45
N THR A 349 29.67 11.29 -14.30
CA THR A 349 28.63 12.24 -13.86
C THR A 349 27.58 11.55 -12.95
N ILE A 350 27.36 10.27 -13.15
CA ILE A 350 26.43 9.44 -12.37
C ILE A 350 27.05 8.07 -12.08
N GLN A 351 26.97 7.65 -10.84
CA GLN A 351 27.34 6.31 -10.42
C GLN A 351 26.17 5.37 -10.64
N VAL A 352 26.42 4.16 -11.16
CA VAL A 352 25.42 3.13 -11.28
C VAL A 352 25.57 2.15 -10.13
N VAL A 353 24.45 1.80 -9.48
CA VAL A 353 24.38 0.79 -8.42
C VAL A 353 23.24 -0.15 -8.75
N THR A 354 23.57 -1.40 -9.03
CA THR A 354 22.58 -2.47 -9.22
C THR A 354 22.34 -3.18 -7.90
N ILE A 355 21.08 -3.34 -7.51
CA ILE A 355 20.64 -4.07 -6.32
C ILE A 355 19.85 -5.28 -6.80
N ALA A 356 20.43 -6.47 -6.65
CA ALA A 356 19.79 -7.72 -7.03
C ALA A 356 19.12 -8.38 -5.83
N THR A 357 17.98 -9.05 -6.05
CA THR A 357 17.36 -9.88 -5.03
C THR A 357 18.31 -11.01 -4.60
N LYS A 358 18.12 -11.52 -3.38
CA LYS A 358 18.97 -12.55 -2.79
C LYS A 358 19.07 -13.78 -3.69
N GLU A 359 17.95 -14.18 -4.28
CA GLU A 359 17.81 -15.37 -5.10
C GLU A 359 18.55 -15.26 -6.45
N SER A 360 18.67 -14.06 -6.98
CA SER A 360 19.27 -13.80 -8.31
C SER A 360 20.67 -13.21 -8.24
N PHE A 361 21.17 -12.91 -7.05
CA PHE A 361 22.43 -12.18 -6.88
C PHE A 361 23.63 -12.90 -7.50
N ASP A 362 23.76 -14.20 -7.29
CA ASP A 362 24.90 -15.00 -7.80
C ASP A 362 24.90 -15.07 -9.34
N ASP A 363 23.73 -15.15 -9.97
CA ASP A 363 23.60 -15.10 -11.43
C ASP A 363 24.07 -13.75 -11.98
N TYR A 364 23.70 -12.66 -11.32
CA TYR A 364 24.19 -11.32 -11.68
C TYR A 364 25.68 -11.15 -11.44
N VAL A 365 26.27 -11.76 -10.41
CA VAL A 365 27.73 -11.77 -10.21
C VAL A 365 28.43 -12.43 -11.40
N GLN A 366 27.97 -13.60 -11.84
CA GLN A 366 28.52 -14.30 -12.99
C GLN A 366 28.38 -13.48 -14.28
N MET A 367 27.22 -12.87 -14.49
CA MET A 367 26.96 -12.02 -15.65
C MET A 367 27.90 -10.80 -15.66
N PHE A 368 28.09 -10.12 -14.52
CA PHE A 368 29.00 -8.98 -14.40
C PHE A 368 30.44 -9.37 -14.75
N GLU A 369 30.92 -10.53 -14.28
CA GLU A 369 32.25 -11.04 -14.57
C GLU A 369 32.41 -11.39 -16.04
N LYS A 370 31.42 -12.09 -16.62
CA LYS A 370 31.43 -12.50 -18.04
C LYS A 370 31.43 -11.31 -19.00
N GLN A 371 30.60 -10.28 -18.68
CA GLN A 371 30.44 -9.07 -19.52
C GLN A 371 31.45 -7.98 -19.20
N GLY A 372 32.20 -8.09 -18.11
CA GLY A 372 33.20 -7.11 -17.68
C GLY A 372 32.60 -5.81 -17.16
N PHE A 373 31.37 -5.84 -16.60
CA PHE A 373 30.75 -4.67 -15.96
C PHE A 373 31.47 -4.32 -14.66
N ARG A 374 31.68 -3.02 -14.41
CA ARG A 374 32.54 -2.54 -13.32
C ARG A 374 31.84 -1.71 -12.26
N TRP A 375 30.58 -1.37 -12.46
CA TRP A 375 29.83 -0.62 -11.45
C TRP A 375 29.40 -1.52 -10.28
N GLN A 376 28.88 -0.89 -9.23
CA GLN A 376 28.55 -1.56 -7.99
C GLN A 376 27.36 -2.52 -8.17
N LEU A 377 27.53 -3.77 -7.76
CA LEU A 377 26.48 -4.77 -7.60
C LEU A 377 26.32 -5.10 -6.12
N LEU A 378 25.09 -4.99 -5.60
CA LEU A 378 24.75 -5.21 -4.20
C LEU A 378 23.70 -6.31 -4.08
N ASN A 379 23.81 -7.09 -3.01
CA ASN A 379 22.83 -8.09 -2.63
C ASN A 379 21.78 -7.46 -1.73
N LEU A 380 20.52 -7.49 -2.14
CA LEU A 380 19.40 -7.06 -1.30
C LEU A 380 19.31 -7.84 0.02
N GLY A 381 19.73 -9.13 -0.02
CA GLY A 381 19.69 -10.02 1.14
C GLY A 381 18.26 -10.17 1.67
N ASP A 382 18.15 -10.10 3.00
CA ASP A 382 16.85 -10.18 3.69
C ASP A 382 16.19 -8.79 3.86
N ASN A 383 16.77 -7.71 3.28
CA ASN A 383 16.24 -6.35 3.38
C ASN A 383 15.14 -6.07 2.34
N ILE A 384 14.14 -6.94 2.29
CA ILE A 384 13.03 -6.86 1.33
C ILE A 384 12.21 -5.57 1.45
N LEU A 385 12.18 -4.96 2.65
CA LEU A 385 11.44 -3.72 2.88
C LEU A 385 12.00 -2.53 2.09
N LEU A 386 13.27 -2.59 1.70
CA LEU A 386 13.85 -1.57 0.83
C LEU A 386 13.10 -1.44 -0.50
N LEU A 387 12.55 -2.54 -1.02
CA LEU A 387 11.71 -2.50 -2.23
C LEU A 387 10.39 -1.75 -1.99
N GLU A 388 9.81 -1.90 -0.80
CA GLU A 388 8.62 -1.11 -0.41
C GLU A 388 8.97 0.37 -0.24
N ASP A 389 10.09 0.69 0.43
CA ASP A 389 10.54 2.06 0.66
C ASP A 389 10.80 2.82 -0.65
N TYR A 390 11.28 2.12 -1.68
CA TYR A 390 11.49 2.67 -3.03
C TYR A 390 10.31 2.44 -3.99
N HIS A 391 9.17 1.96 -3.50
CA HIS A 391 7.97 1.63 -4.28
C HIS A 391 8.24 0.71 -5.48
N VAL A 392 9.22 -0.18 -5.36
CA VAL A 392 9.55 -1.16 -6.40
C VAL A 392 8.48 -2.25 -6.41
N ARG A 393 7.70 -2.30 -7.48
CA ARG A 393 6.62 -3.28 -7.67
C ARG A 393 6.86 -4.22 -8.84
N THR A 394 7.74 -3.83 -9.73
CA THR A 394 8.13 -4.60 -10.92
C THR A 394 9.63 -4.45 -11.16
N PHE A 395 10.23 -5.44 -11.81
CA PHE A 395 11.65 -5.42 -12.17
C PHE A 395 11.83 -5.44 -13.70
N PRO A 396 12.88 -4.79 -14.21
CA PRO A 396 13.78 -3.90 -13.46
C PRO A 396 13.11 -2.56 -13.11
N ALA A 397 13.54 -1.94 -11.99
CA ALA A 397 13.12 -0.62 -11.60
C ALA A 397 14.32 0.33 -11.49
N TYR A 398 14.13 1.59 -11.84
CA TYR A 398 15.19 2.60 -11.91
C TYR A 398 14.80 3.82 -11.08
N ILE A 399 15.75 4.31 -10.26
CA ILE A 399 15.60 5.53 -9.46
C ILE A 399 16.86 6.39 -9.60
N ILE A 400 16.69 7.68 -9.88
CA ILE A 400 17.80 8.63 -9.86
C ILE A 400 17.83 9.31 -8.51
N VAL A 401 18.97 9.20 -7.81
CA VAL A 401 19.24 9.89 -6.55
C VAL A 401 20.29 10.98 -6.83
N LYS A 402 20.01 12.22 -6.41
CA LYS A 402 20.94 13.35 -6.49
C LYS A 402 21.88 13.38 -5.29
N ARG A 403 22.85 14.30 -5.34
CA ARG A 403 23.71 14.62 -4.20
C ARG A 403 22.92 14.85 -2.92
N LYS A 404 23.53 14.61 -1.79
CA LYS A 404 22.93 14.67 -0.45
C LYS A 404 21.79 13.66 -0.26
N ASN A 405 21.84 12.56 -1.04
CA ASN A 405 20.84 11.50 -1.01
C ASN A 405 19.40 12.03 -1.19
N ARG A 406 19.20 12.88 -2.18
CA ARG A 406 17.89 13.43 -2.55
C ARG A 406 17.35 12.77 -3.81
N ILE A 407 16.06 12.46 -3.84
CA ILE A 407 15.41 11.90 -5.02
C ILE A 407 15.50 12.89 -6.20
N GLY A 408 16.04 12.43 -7.30
CA GLY A 408 16.02 13.14 -8.57
C GLY A 408 14.86 12.73 -9.47
N MET A 409 14.53 11.43 -9.46
CA MET A 409 13.39 10.86 -10.18
C MET A 409 13.10 9.44 -9.67
N ALA A 410 11.84 9.17 -9.31
CA ALA A 410 11.35 7.85 -8.93
C ALA A 410 9.89 7.68 -9.37
N PRO A 411 9.55 6.68 -10.21
CA PRO A 411 10.49 5.86 -10.96
C PRO A 411 11.17 6.64 -12.09
N ALA A 412 12.39 6.24 -12.46
CA ALA A 412 13.07 6.70 -13.66
C ALA A 412 12.79 5.76 -14.84
N PRO A 413 12.86 6.21 -16.10
CA PRO A 413 12.69 5.35 -17.25
C PRO A 413 13.85 4.35 -17.41
N SER A 414 13.62 3.25 -18.13
CA SER A 414 14.66 2.26 -18.47
C SER A 414 15.74 2.85 -19.41
N PRO A 415 16.91 2.20 -19.50
CA PRO A 415 18.06 2.67 -20.31
C PRO A 415 17.73 2.95 -21.77
N ASP A 416 16.85 2.17 -22.37
CA ASP A 416 16.38 2.29 -23.76
C ASP A 416 15.26 3.34 -23.96
N ARG A 417 14.71 3.92 -22.84
CA ARG A 417 13.57 4.85 -22.83
C ARG A 417 13.88 6.18 -22.16
N PHE A 418 14.61 7.06 -22.84
CA PHE A 418 14.84 8.45 -22.38
C PHE A 418 15.63 8.61 -21.08
N LEU A 419 16.23 7.58 -20.49
CA LEU A 419 17.00 7.68 -19.25
C LEU A 419 18.13 8.73 -19.38
N ASP A 420 18.91 8.68 -20.48
CA ASP A 420 19.98 9.66 -20.76
C ASP A 420 19.48 11.11 -20.72
N LYS A 421 18.32 11.37 -21.32
CA LYS A 421 17.69 12.70 -21.30
C LYS A 421 17.36 13.17 -19.89
N GLN A 422 16.85 12.26 -19.04
CA GLN A 422 16.51 12.59 -17.65
C GLN A 422 17.77 12.83 -16.81
N VAL A 423 18.77 11.98 -16.93
CA VAL A 423 20.07 12.14 -16.26
C VAL A 423 20.65 13.52 -16.59
N ARG A 424 20.75 13.88 -17.88
CA ARG A 424 21.25 15.19 -18.32
C ARG A 424 20.40 16.37 -17.84
N ARG A 425 19.08 16.17 -17.72
CA ARG A 425 18.20 17.21 -17.19
C ARG A 425 18.45 17.43 -15.71
N ILE A 426 18.52 16.35 -14.94
CA ILE A 426 18.70 16.42 -13.48
C ILE A 426 20.09 16.91 -13.12
N SER A 427 21.14 16.51 -13.86
CA SER A 427 22.52 16.96 -13.61
C SER A 427 22.72 18.49 -13.74
N LYS A 428 21.82 19.19 -14.41
CA LYS A 428 21.86 20.67 -14.48
C LYS A 428 21.40 21.35 -13.18
N TYR A 429 20.79 20.61 -12.26
CA TYR A 429 20.30 21.11 -10.98
C TYR A 429 21.13 20.57 -9.79
N LEU A 430 22.36 20.13 -10.02
CA LEU A 430 23.31 19.64 -9.02
C LEU A 430 24.11 20.76 -8.38
#